data_3982afd43db526540933466bf69ce4a4
#
_entry.id   3982afd43db526540933466bf69ce4a4
#
_cell.length_a   1.000
_cell.length_b   1.000
_cell.length_c   1.000
_cell.angle_alpha   90.00
_cell.angle_beta   90.00
_cell.angle_gamma   90.00
#
_symmetry.space_group_name_H-M   'P 1'
#
loop_
_entity.id
_entity.type
_entity.pdbx_description
1 polymer ?
#
loop_
_entity_poly.entity_id
_entity_poly.type
_entity_poly.pdbx_seq_one_letter_code
_entity_poly.pdbx_strand_id
1 'polypeptide(L)'
;CMFGMLLIYAFRNTKGDEVLIRYLISRPFLSGHPIRFLLVFNLAIALLSVFMDVGGMLLGFAFVNAVADVVGYEEDTHWKRYMMTSVLILSQCATNVLPSKGGSLLTLGSFSGALTEAGYTLDTACFILTNLLTVVLLAVVLALLAKPLFRVDLTRMQELDVAQLVKDGESVRLNKRQVWSGVIMVIGFAFPVIQMCFPAESAVYTWMNDVGQIFFMALLVAALELIHIDGEPICKAADAFSKGVLWDVYIGIAAVVLLSGAMSNADCGIGSWIGLLLGNMFNGMSFPVMLLVVVALSGAVTQVFSNGATMVIVSSVIAQFAVSYAAAGVNVAVFPALIAQVCQMGCLTPAASGFAAMLLALPCMQKKPNWVFKSGTLMMLLYLIIAIPVGVLLAYVL
;
A
#
# COMPACT_ATOMS: atom_id res chain seq x y z
N CYS A 1 -11.88 -0.77 -10.34
CA CYS A 1 -10.50 -1.29 -10.26
C CYS A 1 -9.73 -1.13 -11.57
N MET A 2 -10.25 -1.62 -12.70
CA MET A 2 -9.57 -1.52 -14.02
C MET A 2 -9.19 -0.07 -14.38
N PHE A 3 -10.12 0.86 -14.34
CA PHE A 3 -9.86 2.27 -14.68
C PHE A 3 -8.81 2.93 -13.76
N GLY A 4 -8.76 2.53 -12.48
CA GLY A 4 -7.70 2.97 -11.58
C GLY A 4 -6.30 2.52 -12.04
N MET A 5 -6.17 1.29 -12.54
CA MET A 5 -4.90 0.82 -13.15
C MET A 5 -4.50 1.67 -14.35
N LEU A 6 -5.47 2.07 -15.21
CA LEU A 6 -5.21 2.91 -16.37
C LEU A 6 -4.72 4.31 -16.00
N LEU A 7 -5.29 4.93 -14.95
CA LEU A 7 -4.84 6.22 -14.42
C LEU A 7 -3.40 6.14 -13.90
N ILE A 8 -3.07 5.08 -13.15
CA ILE A 8 -1.72 4.84 -12.64
C ILE A 8 -0.74 4.63 -13.81
N TYR A 9 -1.15 3.82 -14.80
CA TYR A 9 -0.33 3.59 -15.99
C TYR A 9 -0.01 4.90 -16.73
N ALA A 10 -1.01 5.78 -16.91
CA ALA A 10 -0.81 7.06 -17.58
C ALA A 10 0.26 7.93 -16.87
N PHE A 11 0.22 8.01 -15.55
CA PHE A 11 1.21 8.75 -14.76
C PHE A 11 2.62 8.13 -14.85
N ARG A 12 2.73 6.82 -14.74
CA ARG A 12 4.00 6.08 -14.90
C ARG A 12 4.57 6.19 -16.30
N ASN A 13 3.73 6.08 -17.33
CA ASN A 13 4.14 6.18 -18.73
C ASN A 13 4.76 7.54 -19.06
N THR A 14 4.36 8.61 -18.35
CA THR A 14 4.98 9.92 -18.44
C THR A 14 6.27 10.07 -17.62
N LYS A 15 6.66 9.06 -16.83
CA LYS A 15 7.76 9.10 -15.83
C LYS A 15 7.59 10.21 -14.80
N GLY A 16 6.34 10.59 -14.50
CA GLY A 16 6.04 11.63 -13.52
C GLY A 16 6.41 11.24 -12.10
N ASP A 17 6.25 9.97 -11.78
CA ASP A 17 6.63 9.32 -10.53
C ASP A 17 8.14 9.43 -10.24
N GLU A 18 9.02 9.13 -11.22
CA GLU A 18 10.46 9.24 -11.07
C GLU A 18 10.92 10.68 -10.79
N VAL A 19 10.37 11.64 -11.57
CA VAL A 19 10.72 13.06 -11.40
C VAL A 19 10.25 13.60 -10.05
N LEU A 20 9.05 13.19 -9.60
CA LEU A 20 8.50 13.62 -8.31
C LEU A 20 9.42 13.22 -7.15
N ILE A 21 9.98 12.02 -7.19
CA ILE A 21 10.88 11.55 -6.14
C ILE A 21 12.21 12.28 -6.16
N ARG A 22 12.82 12.43 -7.33
CA ARG A 22 14.05 13.23 -7.44
C ARG A 22 13.84 14.63 -6.85
N TYR A 23 12.69 15.23 -7.15
CA TYR A 23 12.33 16.53 -6.59
C TYR A 23 12.25 16.51 -5.05
N LEU A 24 11.67 15.46 -4.45
CA LEU A 24 11.53 15.40 -3.00
C LEU A 24 12.85 15.19 -2.28
N ILE A 25 13.71 14.30 -2.77
CA ILE A 25 14.96 13.93 -2.07
C ILE A 25 16.14 14.87 -2.36
N SER A 26 16.06 15.72 -3.41
CA SER A 26 17.12 16.67 -3.77
C SER A 26 17.03 18.01 -3.06
N ARG A 27 16.20 18.14 -2.03
CA ARG A 27 16.00 19.42 -1.35
C ARG A 27 17.16 19.80 -0.44
N PRO A 28 17.75 21.00 -0.58
CA PRO A 28 18.93 21.43 0.19
C PRO A 28 18.76 21.37 1.71
N PHE A 29 17.51 21.53 2.24
CA PHE A 29 17.25 21.47 3.68
C PHE A 29 17.46 20.07 4.29
N LEU A 30 17.67 19.04 3.47
CA LEU A 30 17.96 17.67 3.89
C LEU A 30 19.44 17.44 4.15
N SER A 31 20.33 18.24 3.55
CA SER A 31 21.78 18.13 3.73
C SER A 31 22.16 18.35 5.19
N GLY A 32 23.02 17.49 5.73
CA GLY A 32 23.49 17.58 7.11
C GLY A 32 22.46 17.24 8.22
N HIS A 33 21.23 16.84 7.85
CA HIS A 33 20.16 16.56 8.80
C HIS A 33 19.63 15.12 8.68
N PRO A 34 20.26 14.14 9.33
CA PRO A 34 19.98 12.71 9.13
C PRO A 34 18.52 12.31 9.33
N ILE A 35 17.88 12.78 10.42
CA ILE A 35 16.47 12.40 10.71
C ILE A 35 15.51 13.02 9.69
N ARG A 36 15.75 14.26 9.27
CA ARG A 36 14.93 14.89 8.21
C ARG A 36 15.08 14.15 6.89
N PHE A 37 16.31 13.74 6.56
CA PHE A 37 16.57 12.94 5.38
C PHE A 37 15.82 11.61 5.44
N LEU A 38 15.95 10.86 6.54
CA LEU A 38 15.24 9.58 6.72
C LEU A 38 13.72 9.74 6.59
N LEU A 39 13.16 10.80 7.19
CA LEU A 39 11.74 11.07 7.13
C LEU A 39 11.28 11.31 5.68
N VAL A 40 11.93 12.25 4.98
CA VAL A 40 11.56 12.59 3.60
C VAL A 40 11.83 11.40 2.67
N PHE A 41 12.93 10.69 2.85
CA PHE A 41 13.25 9.49 2.09
C PHE A 41 12.19 8.40 2.26
N ASN A 42 11.81 8.08 3.50
CA ASN A 42 10.78 7.07 3.79
C ASN A 42 9.42 7.46 3.17
N LEU A 43 9.02 8.73 3.31
CA LEU A 43 7.78 9.22 2.71
C LEU A 43 7.85 9.22 1.18
N ALA A 44 8.99 9.57 0.61
CA ALA A 44 9.20 9.55 -0.83
C ALA A 44 9.14 8.12 -1.39
N ILE A 45 9.78 7.15 -0.72
CA ILE A 45 9.71 5.74 -1.11
C ILE A 45 8.28 5.20 -0.97
N ALA A 46 7.57 5.54 0.11
CA ALA A 46 6.17 5.17 0.26
C ALA A 46 5.32 5.74 -0.88
N LEU A 47 5.44 7.03 -1.17
CA LEU A 47 4.72 7.68 -2.26
C LEU A 47 5.03 7.05 -3.63
N LEU A 48 6.31 6.77 -3.90
CA LEU A 48 6.73 6.09 -5.13
C LEU A 48 6.06 4.73 -5.27
N SER A 49 6.06 3.96 -4.20
CA SER A 49 5.57 2.59 -4.20
C SER A 49 4.05 2.50 -4.35
N VAL A 50 3.31 3.55 -3.97
CA VAL A 50 1.88 3.68 -4.31
C VAL A 50 1.66 3.55 -5.82
N PHE A 51 2.60 3.99 -6.64
CA PHE A 51 2.48 3.99 -8.11
C PHE A 51 3.29 2.90 -8.80
N MET A 52 4.50 2.58 -8.31
CA MET A 52 5.47 1.75 -9.04
C MET A 52 5.59 0.30 -8.55
N ASP A 53 4.85 -0.13 -7.53
CA ASP A 53 4.96 -1.48 -6.96
C ASP A 53 6.43 -1.89 -6.69
N VAL A 54 6.87 -2.97 -7.32
CA VAL A 54 8.26 -3.49 -7.25
C VAL A 54 9.28 -2.42 -7.65
N GLY A 55 8.95 -1.58 -8.63
CA GLY A 55 9.83 -0.50 -9.09
C GLY A 55 10.19 0.48 -7.99
N GLY A 56 9.24 0.82 -7.11
CA GLY A 56 9.48 1.68 -5.95
C GLY A 56 10.51 1.11 -4.98
N MET A 57 10.43 -0.20 -4.71
CA MET A 57 11.40 -0.90 -3.87
C MET A 57 12.80 -0.93 -4.52
N LEU A 58 12.88 -1.28 -5.80
CA LEU A 58 14.16 -1.37 -6.52
C LEU A 58 14.86 -0.02 -6.60
N LEU A 59 14.11 1.05 -6.91
CA LEU A 59 14.63 2.41 -6.88
C LEU A 59 15.08 2.80 -5.47
N GLY A 60 14.30 2.45 -4.44
CA GLY A 60 14.68 2.66 -3.05
C GLY A 60 16.01 2.00 -2.71
N PHE A 61 16.22 0.74 -3.13
CA PHE A 61 17.50 0.06 -2.94
C PHE A 61 18.65 0.75 -3.69
N ALA A 62 18.42 1.20 -4.92
CA ALA A 62 19.42 1.94 -5.69
C ALA A 62 19.78 3.26 -5.00
N PHE A 63 18.80 3.99 -4.46
CA PHE A 63 19.06 5.22 -3.69
C PHE A 63 19.81 4.96 -2.39
N VAL A 64 19.50 3.90 -1.65
CA VAL A 64 20.24 3.52 -0.44
C VAL A 64 21.71 3.25 -0.78
N ASN A 65 21.99 2.57 -1.89
CA ASN A 65 23.35 2.35 -2.36
C ASN A 65 24.03 3.67 -2.73
N ALA A 66 23.39 4.53 -3.51
CA ALA A 66 23.94 5.83 -3.89
C ALA A 66 24.27 6.70 -2.65
N VAL A 67 23.39 6.73 -1.66
CA VAL A 67 23.66 7.44 -0.39
C VAL A 67 24.83 6.80 0.34
N ALA A 68 24.90 5.46 0.40
CA ALA A 68 26.01 4.75 1.04
C ALA A 68 27.34 5.08 0.39
N ASP A 69 27.39 5.13 -0.95
CA ASP A 69 28.58 5.46 -1.72
C ASP A 69 29.05 6.91 -1.47
N VAL A 70 28.13 7.88 -1.48
CA VAL A 70 28.43 9.31 -1.24
C VAL A 70 28.96 9.54 0.19
N VAL A 71 28.35 8.87 1.18
CA VAL A 71 28.69 9.07 2.61
C VAL A 71 29.82 8.16 3.07
N GLY A 72 30.21 7.18 2.23
CA GLY A 72 31.28 6.23 2.52
C GLY A 72 30.88 5.13 3.52
N TYR A 73 29.59 4.69 3.51
CA TYR A 73 29.17 3.52 4.26
C TYR A 73 29.58 2.23 3.54
N GLU A 74 30.30 1.38 4.24
CA GLU A 74 30.63 0.05 3.73
C GLU A 74 29.40 -0.84 3.58
N GLU A 75 29.55 -1.92 2.75
CA GLU A 75 28.49 -2.87 2.47
C GLU A 75 27.93 -3.53 3.74
N ASP A 76 28.78 -3.79 4.75
CA ASP A 76 28.40 -4.47 6.00
C ASP A 76 28.02 -3.49 7.13
N THR A 77 27.38 -2.38 6.85
CA THR A 77 26.96 -1.44 7.87
C THR A 77 25.56 -1.75 8.40
N HIS A 78 25.33 -1.44 9.68
CA HIS A 78 24.02 -1.53 10.30
C HIS A 78 23.02 -0.55 9.64
N TRP A 79 23.50 0.62 9.23
CA TRP A 79 22.73 1.62 8.50
C TRP A 79 22.16 1.05 7.20
N LYS A 80 22.99 0.40 6.38
CA LYS A 80 22.57 -0.15 5.09
C LYS A 80 21.52 -1.24 5.27
N ARG A 81 21.71 -2.17 6.22
CA ARG A 81 20.70 -3.19 6.55
C ARG A 81 19.38 -2.59 6.98
N TYR A 82 19.43 -1.59 7.86
CA TYR A 82 18.23 -0.89 8.32
C TYR A 82 17.49 -0.24 7.16
N MET A 83 18.18 0.54 6.33
CA MET A 83 17.59 1.25 5.20
C MET A 83 16.97 0.29 4.17
N MET A 84 17.68 -0.77 3.78
CA MET A 84 17.15 -1.77 2.84
C MET A 84 15.90 -2.45 3.37
N THR A 85 15.87 -2.82 4.66
CA THR A 85 14.68 -3.44 5.28
C THR A 85 13.52 -2.45 5.38
N SER A 86 13.79 -1.20 5.76
CA SER A 86 12.77 -0.14 5.81
C SER A 86 12.17 0.15 4.44
N VAL A 87 13.01 0.22 3.39
CA VAL A 87 12.56 0.39 2.01
C VAL A 87 11.62 -0.73 1.60
N LEU A 88 11.99 -1.99 1.87
CA LEU A 88 11.12 -3.12 1.53
C LEU A 88 9.78 -3.00 2.26
N ILE A 89 9.79 -2.85 3.58
CA ILE A 89 8.56 -2.82 4.39
C ILE A 89 7.66 -1.65 3.96
N LEU A 90 8.20 -0.44 3.85
CA LEU A 90 7.41 0.73 3.46
C LEU A 90 6.88 0.63 2.04
N SER A 91 7.70 0.17 1.10
CA SER A 91 7.27 0.01 -0.28
C SER A 91 6.14 -1.01 -0.40
N GLN A 92 6.27 -2.16 0.26
CA GLN A 92 5.26 -3.21 0.21
C GLN A 92 3.95 -2.80 0.90
N CYS A 93 4.00 -2.09 2.04
CA CYS A 93 2.80 -1.51 2.65
C CYS A 93 2.13 -0.49 1.73
N ALA A 94 2.92 0.40 1.13
CA ALA A 94 2.40 1.51 0.33
C ALA A 94 1.75 1.06 -0.99
N THR A 95 2.13 -0.09 -1.55
CA THR A 95 1.49 -0.65 -2.75
C THR A 95 -0.01 -0.89 -2.56
N ASN A 96 -0.46 -1.07 -1.32
CA ASN A 96 -1.86 -1.35 -1.00
C ASN A 96 -2.69 -0.11 -0.65
N VAL A 97 -2.13 1.09 -0.74
CA VAL A 97 -2.91 2.33 -0.48
C VAL A 97 -4.04 2.50 -1.49
N LEU A 98 -3.81 2.14 -2.73
CA LEU A 98 -4.83 2.26 -3.78
C LEU A 98 -5.60 0.95 -3.98
N PRO A 99 -6.94 0.99 -4.06
CA PRO A 99 -7.79 -0.19 -4.18
C PRO A 99 -7.65 -0.92 -5.53
N SER A 100 -6.97 -0.32 -6.50
CA SER A 100 -6.72 -0.89 -7.84
C SER A 100 -5.42 -1.69 -7.94
N LYS A 101 -4.72 -1.94 -6.83
CA LYS A 101 -3.48 -2.72 -6.78
C LYS A 101 -3.73 -4.18 -6.45
N GLY A 102 -2.80 -5.06 -6.84
CA GLY A 102 -2.98 -6.50 -6.76
C GLY A 102 -3.36 -7.02 -5.36
N GLY A 103 -2.64 -6.64 -4.31
CA GLY A 103 -2.93 -7.07 -2.94
C GLY A 103 -4.27 -6.52 -2.42
N SER A 104 -4.52 -5.23 -2.63
CA SER A 104 -5.79 -4.58 -2.28
C SER A 104 -6.97 -5.21 -2.99
N LEU A 105 -6.81 -5.54 -4.27
CA LEU A 105 -7.87 -6.18 -5.04
C LEU A 105 -8.21 -7.57 -4.51
N LEU A 106 -7.21 -8.36 -4.11
CA LEU A 106 -7.42 -9.69 -3.54
C LEU A 106 -8.23 -9.61 -2.23
N THR A 107 -7.85 -8.71 -1.33
CA THR A 107 -8.56 -8.57 -0.04
C THR A 107 -9.95 -7.96 -0.21
N LEU A 108 -10.09 -6.89 -0.99
CA LEU A 108 -11.39 -6.28 -1.28
C LEU A 108 -12.33 -7.25 -2.01
N GLY A 109 -11.81 -8.01 -2.98
CA GLY A 109 -12.59 -9.02 -3.70
C GLY A 109 -13.12 -10.11 -2.77
N SER A 110 -12.28 -10.59 -1.86
CA SER A 110 -12.66 -11.61 -0.88
C SER A 110 -13.71 -11.12 0.12
N PHE A 111 -13.65 -9.85 0.54
CA PHE A 111 -14.61 -9.27 1.46
C PHE A 111 -15.93 -8.88 0.78
N SER A 112 -15.89 -8.40 -0.47
CA SER A 112 -17.06 -7.88 -1.15
C SER A 112 -18.16 -8.93 -1.35
N GLY A 113 -17.79 -10.19 -1.58
CA GLY A 113 -18.75 -11.28 -1.76
C GLY A 113 -19.67 -11.42 -0.54
N ALA A 114 -19.09 -11.68 0.63
CA ALA A 114 -19.82 -11.90 1.87
C ALA A 114 -20.66 -10.69 2.31
N LEU A 115 -20.10 -9.48 2.16
CA LEU A 115 -20.80 -8.26 2.56
C LEU A 115 -21.96 -7.93 1.62
N THR A 116 -21.78 -8.12 0.30
CA THR A 116 -22.86 -7.86 -0.68
C THR A 116 -24.03 -8.79 -0.49
N GLU A 117 -23.80 -10.08 -0.20
CA GLU A 117 -24.88 -11.02 0.11
C GLU A 117 -25.66 -10.62 1.37
N ALA A 118 -24.97 -10.02 2.34
CA ALA A 118 -25.58 -9.50 3.56
C ALA A 118 -26.19 -8.08 3.40
N GLY A 119 -26.15 -7.49 2.19
CA GLY A 119 -26.69 -6.17 1.92
C GLY A 119 -25.78 -4.99 2.28
N TYR A 120 -24.51 -5.23 2.54
CA TYR A 120 -23.51 -4.19 2.87
C TYR A 120 -22.57 -3.93 1.71
N THR A 121 -22.02 -2.72 1.65
CA THR A 121 -20.98 -2.33 0.69
C THR A 121 -19.70 -1.94 1.41
N LEU A 122 -18.56 -2.22 0.78
CA LEU A 122 -17.26 -1.79 1.30
C LEU A 122 -17.01 -0.31 1.03
N ASP A 123 -16.68 0.42 2.08
CA ASP A 123 -16.31 1.82 1.97
C ASP A 123 -14.87 1.97 1.46
N THR A 124 -14.76 2.37 0.20
CA THR A 124 -13.47 2.58 -0.47
C THR A 124 -12.67 3.74 0.17
N ALA A 125 -13.32 4.75 0.70
CA ALA A 125 -12.64 5.87 1.32
C ALA A 125 -12.01 5.48 2.65
N CYS A 126 -12.75 4.76 3.49
CA CYS A 126 -12.21 4.18 4.72
C CYS A 126 -11.01 3.26 4.42
N PHE A 127 -11.09 2.44 3.37
CA PHE A 127 -9.99 1.59 2.93
C PHE A 127 -8.74 2.42 2.58
N ILE A 128 -8.88 3.47 1.73
CA ILE A 128 -7.77 4.33 1.29
C ILE A 128 -7.16 5.06 2.49
N LEU A 129 -7.99 5.67 3.34
CA LEU A 129 -7.53 6.44 4.48
C LEU A 129 -6.82 5.58 5.51
N THR A 130 -7.32 4.38 5.79
CA THR A 130 -6.68 3.41 6.69
C THR A 130 -5.28 3.06 6.19
N ASN A 131 -5.16 2.70 4.93
CA ASN A 131 -3.87 2.35 4.32
C ASN A 131 -2.92 3.54 4.28
N LEU A 132 -3.38 4.71 3.87
CA LEU A 132 -2.56 5.91 3.76
C LEU A 132 -2.01 6.37 5.12
N LEU A 133 -2.89 6.50 6.12
CA LEU A 133 -2.50 6.95 7.45
C LEU A 133 -1.52 5.97 8.11
N THR A 134 -1.77 4.67 7.98
CA THR A 134 -0.89 3.65 8.54
C THR A 134 0.51 3.71 7.92
N VAL A 135 0.61 3.85 6.59
CA VAL A 135 1.91 3.94 5.89
C VAL A 135 2.65 5.23 6.26
N VAL A 136 1.95 6.36 6.30
CA VAL A 136 2.57 7.65 6.65
C VAL A 136 3.10 7.61 8.08
N LEU A 137 2.29 7.12 9.02
CA LEU A 137 2.72 6.99 10.42
C LEU A 137 3.88 6.00 10.57
N LEU A 138 3.86 4.88 9.86
CA LEU A 138 4.97 3.92 9.86
C LEU A 138 6.25 4.56 9.32
N ALA A 139 6.18 5.32 8.22
CA ALA A 139 7.32 6.03 7.66
C ALA A 139 7.93 7.02 8.66
N VAL A 140 7.09 7.77 9.37
CA VAL A 140 7.51 8.71 10.43
C VAL A 140 8.15 7.97 11.60
N VAL A 141 7.49 6.93 12.11
CA VAL A 141 7.97 6.16 13.27
C VAL A 141 9.30 5.47 12.95
N LEU A 142 9.46 4.86 11.79
CA LEU A 142 10.73 4.28 11.38
C LEU A 142 11.84 5.35 11.29
N ALA A 143 11.57 6.54 10.75
CA ALA A 143 12.58 7.61 10.71
C ALA A 143 13.01 8.08 12.10
N LEU A 144 12.05 8.27 13.03
CA LEU A 144 12.31 8.74 14.38
C LEU A 144 12.99 7.69 15.27
N LEU A 145 12.60 6.42 15.12
CA LEU A 145 13.10 5.32 15.92
C LEU A 145 14.38 4.67 15.36
N ALA A 146 14.90 5.11 14.21
CA ALA A 146 16.12 4.61 13.62
C ALA A 146 17.31 4.62 14.60
N LYS A 147 17.55 5.74 15.28
CA LYS A 147 18.64 5.87 16.26
C LYS A 147 18.30 5.25 17.64
N PRO A 148 17.18 5.62 18.31
CA PRO A 148 16.94 5.16 19.68
C PRO A 148 16.61 3.67 19.79
N LEU A 149 15.85 3.11 18.86
CA LEU A 149 15.37 1.72 18.94
C LEU A 149 16.26 0.77 18.13
N PHE A 150 16.56 1.12 16.88
CA PHE A 150 17.35 0.27 15.99
C PHE A 150 18.85 0.53 16.11
N ARG A 151 19.29 1.54 16.88
CA ARG A 151 20.70 1.88 17.13
C ARG A 151 21.49 2.10 15.82
N VAL A 152 20.84 2.74 14.84
CA VAL A 152 21.48 3.06 13.56
C VAL A 152 22.46 4.20 13.77
N ASP A 153 23.68 4.02 13.29
CA ASP A 153 24.68 5.10 13.27
C ASP A 153 24.36 6.08 12.14
N LEU A 154 24.05 7.31 12.52
CA LEU A 154 23.70 8.39 11.61
C LEU A 154 24.79 9.49 11.54
N THR A 155 25.95 9.27 12.15
CA THR A 155 27.00 10.31 12.25
C THR A 155 27.51 10.73 10.87
N ARG A 156 27.81 9.78 10.00
CA ARG A 156 28.27 10.07 8.64
C ARG A 156 27.23 10.76 7.77
N MET A 157 25.94 10.56 8.06
CA MET A 157 24.86 11.24 7.35
C MET A 157 24.84 12.77 7.57
N GLN A 158 25.58 13.30 8.56
CA GLN A 158 25.75 14.74 8.75
C GLN A 158 26.62 15.37 7.66
N GLU A 159 27.44 14.58 6.99
CA GLU A 159 28.30 15.00 5.88
C GLU A 159 27.61 14.87 4.51
N LEU A 160 26.39 14.35 4.48
CA LEU A 160 25.64 14.15 3.22
C LEU A 160 25.27 15.49 2.58
N ASP A 161 25.75 15.71 1.37
CA ASP A 161 25.25 16.73 0.45
C ASP A 161 24.31 16.08 -0.57
N VAL A 162 23.01 16.37 -0.45
CA VAL A 162 21.98 15.79 -1.31
C VAL A 162 22.10 16.21 -2.78
N ALA A 163 22.83 17.30 -3.09
CA ALA A 163 23.07 17.71 -4.47
C ALA A 163 23.86 16.64 -5.26
N GLN A 164 24.70 15.85 -4.58
CA GLN A 164 25.48 14.77 -5.18
C GLN A 164 24.64 13.52 -5.52
N LEU A 165 23.41 13.45 -5.02
CA LEU A 165 22.50 12.31 -5.32
C LEU A 165 21.76 12.46 -6.66
N VAL A 166 21.72 13.67 -7.23
CA VAL A 166 21.09 13.94 -8.52
C VAL A 166 22.16 13.99 -9.60
N LYS A 167 22.07 13.12 -10.58
CA LYS A 167 23.01 13.09 -11.69
C LYS A 167 22.85 14.32 -12.58
N ASP A 168 23.94 14.83 -13.12
CA ASP A 168 23.94 15.94 -14.07
C ASP A 168 23.04 15.61 -15.27
N GLY A 169 22.16 16.56 -15.63
CA GLY A 169 21.23 16.43 -16.76
C GLY A 169 19.88 15.77 -16.42
N GLU A 170 19.67 15.26 -15.21
CA GLU A 170 18.37 14.74 -14.80
C GLU A 170 17.40 15.86 -14.39
N SER A 171 16.18 15.82 -14.96
CA SER A 171 15.15 16.80 -14.60
C SER A 171 14.60 16.55 -13.20
N VAL A 172 14.55 17.61 -12.38
CA VAL A 172 13.89 17.65 -11.07
C VAL A 172 12.56 18.41 -11.10
N ARG A 173 12.09 18.82 -12.29
CA ARG A 173 10.81 19.53 -12.46
C ARG A 173 9.89 18.73 -13.36
N LEU A 174 8.64 18.57 -12.94
CA LEU A 174 7.59 17.96 -13.73
C LEU A 174 7.28 18.83 -14.97
N ASN A 175 7.17 18.20 -16.13
CA ASN A 175 6.64 18.85 -17.32
C ASN A 175 5.09 18.91 -17.28
N LYS A 176 4.48 19.66 -18.20
CA LYS A 176 3.02 19.84 -18.24
C LYS A 176 2.27 18.51 -18.35
N ARG A 177 2.77 17.57 -19.15
CA ARG A 177 2.14 16.25 -19.36
C ARG A 177 2.17 15.40 -18.08
N GLN A 178 3.29 15.42 -17.35
CA GLN A 178 3.44 14.75 -16.05
C GLN A 178 2.54 15.35 -14.98
N VAL A 179 2.44 16.68 -14.94
CA VAL A 179 1.56 17.38 -13.98
C VAL A 179 0.11 17.00 -14.24
N TRP A 180 -0.38 17.10 -15.48
CA TRP A 180 -1.76 16.79 -15.81
C TRP A 180 -2.12 15.33 -15.59
N SER A 181 -1.26 14.38 -15.96
CA SER A 181 -1.47 12.96 -15.69
C SER A 181 -1.55 12.68 -14.18
N GLY A 182 -0.67 13.29 -13.38
CA GLY A 182 -0.69 13.20 -11.92
C GLY A 182 -1.94 13.80 -11.28
N VAL A 183 -2.34 15.00 -11.71
CA VAL A 183 -3.56 15.68 -11.22
C VAL A 183 -4.81 14.86 -11.51
N ILE A 184 -4.96 14.37 -12.73
CA ILE A 184 -6.11 13.55 -13.14
C ILE A 184 -6.15 12.24 -12.31
N MET A 185 -5.00 11.61 -12.09
CA MET A 185 -4.91 10.42 -11.26
C MET A 185 -5.32 10.71 -9.80
N VAL A 186 -4.78 11.78 -9.21
CA VAL A 186 -5.11 12.16 -7.82
C VAL A 186 -6.60 12.47 -7.67
N ILE A 187 -7.21 13.20 -8.62
CA ILE A 187 -8.65 13.49 -8.61
C ILE A 187 -9.46 12.19 -8.62
N GLY A 188 -9.09 11.20 -9.46
CA GLY A 188 -9.78 9.92 -9.54
C GLY A 188 -9.78 9.14 -8.22
N PHE A 189 -8.64 9.10 -7.52
CA PHE A 189 -8.53 8.41 -6.24
C PHE A 189 -9.03 9.23 -5.04
N ALA A 190 -9.03 10.56 -5.15
CA ALA A 190 -9.59 11.41 -4.12
C ALA A 190 -11.14 11.46 -4.16
N PHE A 191 -11.77 11.04 -5.25
CA PHE A 191 -13.22 11.12 -5.43
C PHE A 191 -14.03 10.56 -4.25
N PRO A 192 -13.82 9.31 -3.78
CA PRO A 192 -14.57 8.79 -2.63
C PRO A 192 -14.25 9.54 -1.33
N VAL A 193 -13.00 9.99 -1.15
CA VAL A 193 -12.63 10.78 0.04
C VAL A 193 -13.30 12.16 0.03
N ILE A 194 -13.35 12.80 -1.15
CA ILE A 194 -14.05 14.09 -1.32
C ILE A 194 -15.54 13.92 -1.06
N GLN A 195 -16.16 12.84 -1.52
CA GLN A 195 -17.57 12.54 -1.29
C GLN A 195 -17.93 12.54 0.21
N MET A 196 -17.04 11.96 1.05
CA MET A 196 -17.25 11.93 2.51
C MET A 196 -17.22 13.31 3.18
N CYS A 197 -16.65 14.33 2.53
CA CYS A 197 -16.64 15.70 3.06
C CYS A 197 -18.02 16.39 2.96
N PHE A 198 -19.00 15.78 2.27
CA PHE A 198 -20.34 16.34 2.08
C PHE A 198 -21.37 15.55 2.90
N PRO A 199 -22.37 16.23 3.50
CA PRO A 199 -23.48 15.54 4.15
C PRO A 199 -24.24 14.64 3.17
N ALA A 200 -24.68 13.46 3.64
CA ALA A 200 -25.38 12.47 2.81
C ALA A 200 -26.64 13.00 2.13
N GLU A 201 -27.28 14.00 2.74
CA GLU A 201 -28.49 14.67 2.21
C GLU A 201 -28.17 15.77 1.19
N SER A 202 -26.90 16.10 0.95
CA SER A 202 -26.52 17.17 0.03
C SER A 202 -26.66 16.71 -1.42
N ALA A 203 -27.06 17.66 -2.30
CA ALA A 203 -27.17 17.42 -3.74
C ALA A 203 -25.78 16.96 -4.33
N VAL A 204 -24.68 17.43 -3.78
CA VAL A 204 -23.33 17.05 -4.23
C VAL A 204 -23.05 15.60 -3.91
N TYR A 205 -23.35 15.15 -2.67
CA TYR A 205 -23.20 13.76 -2.29
C TYR A 205 -24.04 12.83 -3.16
N THR A 206 -25.35 13.19 -3.34
CA THR A 206 -26.25 12.41 -4.19
C THR A 206 -25.71 12.31 -5.62
N TRP A 207 -25.30 13.44 -6.22
CA TRP A 207 -24.72 13.46 -7.55
C TRP A 207 -23.46 12.58 -7.65
N MET A 208 -22.54 12.65 -6.67
CA MET A 208 -21.33 11.82 -6.65
C MET A 208 -21.65 10.33 -6.50
N ASN A 209 -22.69 10.01 -5.70
CA ASN A 209 -23.15 8.64 -5.52
C ASN A 209 -23.77 8.07 -6.81
N ASP A 210 -24.58 8.86 -7.51
CA ASP A 210 -25.24 8.47 -8.77
C ASP A 210 -24.21 8.28 -9.89
N VAL A 211 -23.22 9.16 -9.99
CA VAL A 211 -22.09 9.01 -10.92
C VAL A 211 -21.27 7.78 -10.60
N GLY A 212 -20.99 7.56 -9.34
CA GLY A 212 -20.17 6.44 -8.85
C GLY A 212 -18.70 6.54 -9.27
N GLN A 213 -17.84 6.02 -8.42
CA GLN A 213 -16.38 6.07 -8.61
C GLN A 213 -15.91 5.44 -9.92
N ILE A 214 -16.52 4.32 -10.33
CA ILE A 214 -16.08 3.56 -11.51
C ILE A 214 -16.32 4.38 -12.79
N PHE A 215 -17.51 4.95 -12.92
CA PHE A 215 -17.86 5.77 -14.09
C PHE A 215 -17.03 7.06 -14.11
N PHE A 216 -16.85 7.70 -12.96
CA PHE A 216 -16.00 8.89 -12.85
C PHE A 216 -14.56 8.62 -13.31
N MET A 217 -13.95 7.50 -12.86
CA MET A 217 -12.63 7.11 -13.33
C MET A 217 -12.59 6.81 -14.83
N ALA A 218 -13.65 6.21 -15.40
CA ALA A 218 -13.76 6.00 -16.84
C ALA A 218 -13.74 7.32 -17.62
N LEU A 219 -14.46 8.35 -17.15
CA LEU A 219 -14.43 9.68 -17.73
C LEU A 219 -13.04 10.30 -17.67
N LEU A 220 -12.32 10.12 -16.56
CA LEU A 220 -10.94 10.61 -16.42
C LEU A 220 -9.96 9.90 -17.36
N VAL A 221 -10.14 8.61 -17.61
CA VAL A 221 -9.34 7.87 -18.62
C VAL A 221 -9.64 8.41 -20.03
N ALA A 222 -10.90 8.69 -20.36
CA ALA A 222 -11.24 9.34 -21.63
C ALA A 222 -10.64 10.76 -21.73
N ALA A 223 -10.62 11.51 -20.64
CA ALA A 223 -10.00 12.83 -20.61
C ALA A 223 -8.48 12.78 -20.89
N LEU A 224 -7.77 11.72 -20.43
CA LEU A 224 -6.34 11.53 -20.71
C LEU A 224 -6.05 11.38 -22.22
N GLU A 225 -6.98 10.84 -23.00
CA GLU A 225 -6.85 10.71 -24.45
C GLU A 225 -7.28 12.00 -25.18
N LEU A 226 -8.32 12.68 -24.70
CA LEU A 226 -8.86 13.90 -25.31
C LEU A 226 -7.96 15.13 -25.07
N ILE A 227 -7.26 15.18 -23.95
CA ILE A 227 -6.38 16.30 -23.62
C ILE A 227 -5.03 16.12 -24.32
N HIS A 228 -4.75 17.02 -25.26
CA HIS A 228 -3.50 17.05 -26.02
C HIS A 228 -2.54 18.09 -25.43
N ILE A 229 -1.31 17.69 -25.20
CA ILE A 229 -0.22 18.55 -24.76
C ILE A 229 0.93 18.38 -25.76
N ASP A 230 1.38 19.49 -26.33
CA ASP A 230 2.41 19.52 -27.39
C ASP A 230 2.05 18.66 -28.62
N GLY A 231 0.73 18.63 -28.97
CA GLY A 231 0.20 17.93 -30.15
C GLY A 231 -0.08 16.44 -29.96
N GLU A 232 0.22 15.88 -28.78
CA GLU A 232 -0.04 14.48 -28.45
C GLU A 232 -0.98 14.32 -27.26
N PRO A 233 -1.80 13.24 -27.20
CA PRO A 233 -2.63 12.94 -26.04
C PRO A 233 -1.76 12.64 -24.81
N ILE A 234 -2.26 12.95 -23.62
CA ILE A 234 -1.53 12.62 -22.36
C ILE A 234 -1.24 11.12 -22.30
N CYS A 235 -2.24 10.30 -22.60
CA CYS A 235 -2.09 8.87 -22.73
C CYS A 235 -3.10 8.31 -23.73
N LYS A 236 -2.67 7.44 -24.64
CA LYS A 236 -3.58 6.73 -25.56
C LYS A 236 -4.30 5.63 -24.80
N ALA A 237 -5.63 5.59 -24.87
CA ALA A 237 -6.43 4.58 -24.17
C ALA A 237 -6.05 3.16 -24.61
N ALA A 238 -5.79 2.94 -25.90
CA ALA A 238 -5.36 1.65 -26.41
C ALA A 238 -4.06 1.14 -25.75
N ASP A 239 -3.07 2.01 -25.55
CA ASP A 239 -1.83 1.68 -24.86
C ASP A 239 -2.09 1.39 -23.37
N ALA A 240 -2.94 2.21 -22.71
CA ALA A 240 -3.30 2.03 -21.34
C ALA A 240 -4.01 0.68 -21.12
N PHE A 241 -4.99 0.32 -21.96
CA PHE A 241 -5.69 -0.96 -21.87
C PHE A 241 -4.79 -2.16 -22.15
N SER A 242 -3.88 -2.07 -23.11
CA SER A 242 -3.00 -3.18 -23.46
C SER A 242 -1.86 -3.40 -22.48
N LYS A 243 -1.30 -2.33 -21.89
CA LYS A 243 -0.09 -2.37 -21.05
C LYS A 243 -0.34 -2.01 -19.59
N GLY A 244 -1.40 -1.26 -19.30
CA GLY A 244 -1.72 -0.77 -17.95
C GLY A 244 -2.59 -1.71 -17.15
N VAL A 245 -3.39 -2.56 -17.79
CA VAL A 245 -4.21 -3.56 -17.10
C VAL A 245 -3.39 -4.80 -16.83
N LEU A 246 -3.31 -5.19 -15.58
CA LEU A 246 -2.71 -6.48 -15.15
C LEU A 246 -3.77 -7.57 -15.33
N TRP A 247 -3.90 -8.09 -16.55
CA TRP A 247 -4.98 -9.03 -16.92
C TRP A 247 -4.97 -10.32 -16.13
N ASP A 248 -3.81 -10.85 -15.81
CA ASP A 248 -3.62 -12.03 -14.96
C ASP A 248 -4.18 -11.79 -13.55
N VAL A 249 -3.86 -10.64 -12.96
CA VAL A 249 -4.39 -10.22 -11.65
C VAL A 249 -5.90 -9.96 -11.74
N TYR A 250 -6.36 -9.29 -12.79
CA TYR A 250 -7.78 -8.94 -12.96
C TYR A 250 -8.66 -10.20 -13.10
N ILE A 251 -8.23 -11.18 -13.91
CA ILE A 251 -8.93 -12.46 -14.07
C ILE A 251 -8.87 -13.26 -12.76
N GLY A 252 -7.72 -13.28 -12.08
CA GLY A 252 -7.58 -13.92 -10.77
C GLY A 252 -8.54 -13.35 -9.74
N ILE A 253 -8.73 -12.03 -9.71
CA ILE A 253 -9.69 -11.37 -8.81
C ILE A 253 -11.13 -11.75 -9.15
N ALA A 254 -11.51 -11.82 -10.42
CA ALA A 254 -12.83 -12.26 -10.81
C ALA A 254 -13.12 -13.67 -10.27
N ALA A 255 -12.15 -14.59 -10.37
CA ALA A 255 -12.25 -15.93 -9.78
C ALA A 255 -12.39 -15.90 -8.25
N VAL A 256 -11.59 -15.06 -7.56
CA VAL A 256 -11.65 -14.88 -6.10
C VAL A 256 -13.00 -14.34 -5.66
N VAL A 257 -13.56 -13.36 -6.35
CA VAL A 257 -14.91 -12.82 -6.04
C VAL A 257 -15.98 -13.88 -6.18
N LEU A 258 -15.93 -14.70 -7.24
CA LEU A 258 -16.87 -15.80 -7.44
C LEU A 258 -16.73 -16.87 -6.35
N LEU A 259 -15.52 -17.25 -5.98
CA LEU A 259 -15.26 -18.21 -4.90
C LEU A 259 -15.73 -17.66 -3.54
N SER A 260 -15.47 -16.38 -3.24
CA SER A 260 -15.93 -15.75 -2.01
C SER A 260 -17.45 -15.69 -1.94
N GLY A 261 -18.13 -15.39 -3.05
CA GLY A 261 -19.59 -15.47 -3.15
C GLY A 261 -20.11 -16.90 -2.90
N ALA A 262 -19.49 -17.90 -3.51
CA ALA A 262 -19.86 -19.30 -3.26
C ALA A 262 -19.63 -19.72 -1.80
N MET A 263 -18.54 -19.27 -1.17
CA MET A 263 -18.28 -19.54 0.25
C MET A 263 -19.29 -18.87 1.18
N SER A 264 -19.83 -17.73 0.78
CA SER A 264 -20.81 -16.95 1.56
C SER A 264 -22.24 -17.43 1.33
N ASN A 265 -22.49 -18.12 0.20
CA ASN A 265 -23.82 -18.62 -0.14
C ASN A 265 -24.28 -19.66 0.87
N ALA A 266 -25.47 -19.44 1.45
CA ALA A 266 -26.06 -20.34 2.47
C ALA A 266 -26.26 -21.77 1.97
N ASP A 267 -26.60 -21.93 0.68
CA ASP A 267 -26.86 -23.25 0.07
C ASP A 267 -25.58 -24.10 -0.06
N CYS A 268 -24.41 -23.45 -0.17
CA CYS A 268 -23.13 -24.15 -0.20
C CYS A 268 -22.68 -24.69 1.18
N GLY A 269 -23.19 -24.13 2.26
CA GLY A 269 -22.90 -24.52 3.63
C GLY A 269 -21.47 -24.25 4.12
N ILE A 270 -20.60 -23.70 3.27
CA ILE A 270 -19.17 -23.47 3.59
C ILE A 270 -19.05 -22.41 4.70
N GLY A 271 -19.80 -21.31 4.59
CA GLY A 271 -19.81 -20.24 5.61
C GLY A 271 -20.30 -20.76 6.96
N SER A 272 -21.37 -21.58 6.96
CA SER A 272 -21.87 -22.22 8.17
C SER A 272 -20.85 -23.18 8.80
N TRP A 273 -20.15 -23.95 7.99
CA TRP A 273 -19.09 -24.86 8.46
C TRP A 273 -17.91 -24.11 9.06
N ILE A 274 -17.44 -23.03 8.41
CA ILE A 274 -16.40 -22.13 8.96
C ILE A 274 -16.88 -21.50 10.27
N GLY A 275 -18.14 -21.05 10.30
CA GLY A 275 -18.76 -20.49 11.52
C GLY A 275 -18.78 -21.47 12.68
N LEU A 276 -19.06 -22.77 12.43
CA LEU A 276 -19.01 -23.83 13.44
C LEU A 276 -17.59 -24.10 13.93
N LEU A 277 -16.60 -24.14 13.02
CA LEU A 277 -15.19 -24.41 13.38
C LEU A 277 -14.57 -23.27 14.18
N LEU A 278 -14.77 -22.04 13.71
CA LEU A 278 -14.09 -20.86 14.23
C LEU A 278 -14.98 -20.01 15.13
N GLY A 279 -16.28 -20.27 15.15
CA GLY A 279 -17.25 -19.50 15.92
C GLY A 279 -16.89 -19.41 17.40
N ASN A 280 -16.44 -20.51 17.99
CA ASN A 280 -16.01 -20.53 19.40
C ASN A 280 -14.77 -19.66 19.67
N MET A 281 -13.95 -19.40 18.64
CA MET A 281 -12.78 -18.52 18.76
C MET A 281 -13.12 -17.05 18.56
N PHE A 282 -14.03 -16.75 17.64
CA PHE A 282 -14.30 -15.37 17.21
C PHE A 282 -15.62 -14.79 17.73
N ASN A 283 -16.60 -15.65 18.09
CA ASN A 283 -17.87 -15.19 18.66
C ASN A 283 -17.67 -14.47 20.00
N GLY A 284 -18.26 -13.30 20.11
CA GLY A 284 -18.19 -12.49 21.32
C GLY A 284 -16.90 -11.67 21.47
N MET A 285 -15.96 -11.72 20.52
CA MET A 285 -14.83 -10.80 20.52
C MET A 285 -15.29 -9.37 20.25
N SER A 286 -14.73 -8.41 20.99
CA SER A 286 -14.90 -7.00 20.61
C SER A 286 -14.16 -6.70 19.33
N PHE A 287 -14.67 -5.75 18.54
CA PHE A 287 -14.06 -5.37 17.27
C PHE A 287 -12.54 -5.07 17.34
N PRO A 288 -12.03 -4.28 18.33
CA PRO A 288 -10.59 -4.03 18.44
C PRO A 288 -9.76 -5.28 18.64
N VAL A 289 -10.27 -6.23 19.44
CA VAL A 289 -9.58 -7.51 19.70
C VAL A 289 -9.59 -8.37 18.45
N MET A 290 -10.72 -8.45 17.74
CA MET A 290 -10.83 -9.16 16.48
C MET A 290 -9.86 -8.60 15.44
N LEU A 291 -9.80 -7.27 15.29
CA LEU A 291 -8.88 -6.61 14.36
C LEU A 291 -7.41 -6.93 14.70
N LEU A 292 -7.03 -6.85 15.97
CA LEU A 292 -5.68 -7.20 16.43
C LEU A 292 -5.33 -8.65 16.10
N VAL A 293 -6.20 -9.59 16.46
CA VAL A 293 -5.96 -11.03 16.25
C VAL A 293 -5.82 -11.33 14.76
N VAL A 294 -6.72 -10.80 13.93
CA VAL A 294 -6.72 -11.03 12.48
C VAL A 294 -5.46 -10.46 11.83
N VAL A 295 -5.11 -9.22 12.13
CA VAL A 295 -3.93 -8.57 11.53
C VAL A 295 -2.63 -9.22 12.02
N ALA A 296 -2.53 -9.56 13.32
CA ALA A 296 -1.35 -10.25 13.86
C ALA A 296 -1.20 -11.68 13.27
N LEU A 297 -2.29 -12.44 13.18
CA LEU A 297 -2.30 -13.77 12.58
C LEU A 297 -1.90 -13.70 11.09
N SER A 298 -2.47 -12.78 10.33
CA SER A 298 -2.12 -12.55 8.92
C SER A 298 -0.63 -12.25 8.77
N GLY A 299 -0.09 -11.39 9.63
CA GLY A 299 1.33 -11.05 9.64
C GLY A 299 2.24 -12.22 10.00
N ALA A 300 1.82 -13.12 10.87
CA ALA A 300 2.57 -14.32 11.21
C ALA A 300 2.52 -15.37 10.09
N VAL A 301 1.33 -15.64 9.56
CA VAL A 301 1.11 -16.65 8.51
C VAL A 301 1.83 -16.28 7.22
N THR A 302 1.82 -15.01 6.81
CA THR A 302 2.50 -14.55 5.59
C THR A 302 4.01 -14.76 5.61
N GLN A 303 4.63 -14.98 6.78
CA GLN A 303 6.07 -15.24 6.85
C GLN A 303 6.47 -16.64 6.33
N VAL A 304 5.52 -17.57 6.27
CA VAL A 304 5.74 -18.96 5.82
C VAL A 304 4.90 -19.33 4.61
N PHE A 305 3.84 -18.57 4.34
CA PHE A 305 2.96 -18.73 3.17
C PHE A 305 3.06 -17.53 2.24
N SER A 306 2.75 -17.73 0.97
CA SER A 306 2.66 -16.67 -0.03
C SER A 306 1.73 -15.54 0.43
N ASN A 307 2.16 -14.28 0.25
CA ASN A 307 1.38 -13.09 0.60
C ASN A 307 -0.03 -13.14 -0.01
N GLY A 308 -0.14 -13.43 -1.31
CA GLY A 308 -1.42 -13.49 -2.01
C GLY A 308 -2.35 -14.57 -1.47
N ALA A 309 -1.84 -15.78 -1.22
CA ALA A 309 -2.63 -16.87 -0.66
C ALA A 309 -3.13 -16.52 0.75
N THR A 310 -2.27 -15.95 1.60
CA THR A 310 -2.66 -15.51 2.94
C THR A 310 -3.75 -14.44 2.89
N MET A 311 -3.62 -13.44 1.99
CA MET A 311 -4.64 -12.41 1.79
C MET A 311 -5.99 -13.01 1.45
N VAL A 312 -6.05 -13.91 0.47
CA VAL A 312 -7.31 -14.52 0.02
C VAL A 312 -7.93 -15.37 1.12
N ILE A 313 -7.16 -16.27 1.73
CA ILE A 313 -7.66 -17.22 2.73
C ILE A 313 -8.16 -16.46 3.96
N VAL A 314 -7.34 -15.60 4.54
CA VAL A 314 -7.73 -14.87 5.75
C VAL A 314 -8.90 -13.94 5.47
N SER A 315 -8.87 -13.20 4.36
CA SER A 315 -9.97 -12.28 4.01
C SER A 315 -11.28 -13.01 3.80
N SER A 316 -11.29 -14.14 3.09
CA SER A 316 -12.52 -14.91 2.85
C SER A 316 -13.13 -15.48 4.14
N VAL A 317 -12.28 -15.94 5.06
CA VAL A 317 -12.74 -16.43 6.37
C VAL A 317 -13.28 -15.29 7.24
N ILE A 318 -12.54 -14.19 7.35
CA ILE A 318 -12.89 -13.08 8.24
C ILE A 318 -14.09 -12.28 7.72
N ALA A 319 -14.31 -12.23 6.42
CA ALA A 319 -15.46 -11.56 5.82
C ALA A 319 -16.80 -12.06 6.40
N GLN A 320 -16.90 -13.36 6.71
CA GLN A 320 -18.10 -13.97 7.32
C GLN A 320 -18.40 -13.36 8.71
N PHE A 321 -17.36 -13.16 9.53
CA PHE A 321 -17.50 -12.58 10.86
C PHE A 321 -17.65 -11.07 10.81
N ALA A 322 -17.09 -10.40 9.80
CA ALA A 322 -17.17 -8.96 9.62
C ALA A 322 -18.61 -8.46 9.42
N VAL A 323 -19.51 -9.28 8.87
CA VAL A 323 -20.94 -8.95 8.69
C VAL A 323 -21.59 -8.56 10.02
N SER A 324 -21.28 -9.23 11.13
CA SER A 324 -21.84 -8.90 12.42
C SER A 324 -21.41 -7.52 12.95
N TYR A 325 -20.19 -7.10 12.66
CA TYR A 325 -19.70 -5.75 13.00
C TYR A 325 -20.29 -4.68 12.07
N ALA A 326 -20.47 -4.98 10.77
CA ALA A 326 -21.14 -4.11 9.85
C ALA A 326 -22.61 -3.84 10.27
N ALA A 327 -23.30 -4.89 10.72
CA ALA A 327 -24.66 -4.77 11.29
C ALA A 327 -24.70 -3.92 12.58
N ALA A 328 -23.59 -3.85 13.32
CA ALA A 328 -23.45 -2.98 14.50
C ALA A 328 -23.00 -1.54 14.15
N GLY A 329 -22.93 -1.18 12.86
CA GLY A 329 -22.54 0.15 12.41
C GLY A 329 -21.04 0.43 12.39
N VAL A 330 -20.20 -0.63 12.44
CA VAL A 330 -18.74 -0.50 12.37
C VAL A 330 -18.29 -0.57 10.91
N ASN A 331 -17.43 0.35 10.47
CA ASN A 331 -16.88 0.34 9.13
C ASN A 331 -15.82 -0.78 8.97
N VAL A 332 -16.23 -1.89 8.37
CA VAL A 332 -15.41 -3.10 8.25
C VAL A 332 -14.36 -3.05 7.13
N ALA A 333 -14.30 -1.97 6.34
CA ALA A 333 -13.31 -1.79 5.28
C ALA A 333 -11.87 -1.72 5.82
N VAL A 334 -11.68 -1.50 7.11
CA VAL A 334 -10.37 -1.54 7.79
C VAL A 334 -9.77 -2.96 7.81
N PHE A 335 -10.59 -4.04 7.81
CA PHE A 335 -10.06 -5.40 7.75
C PHE A 335 -9.30 -5.66 6.45
N PRO A 336 -9.91 -5.56 5.25
CA PRO A 336 -9.19 -5.79 4.02
C PRO A 336 -8.03 -4.82 3.82
N ALA A 337 -8.11 -3.58 4.34
CA ALA A 337 -7.02 -2.62 4.29
C ALA A 337 -5.78 -3.13 5.05
N LEU A 338 -5.93 -3.47 6.32
CA LEU A 338 -4.80 -3.87 7.17
C LEU A 338 -4.31 -5.27 6.86
N ILE A 339 -5.19 -6.20 6.43
CA ILE A 339 -4.77 -7.54 5.95
C ILE A 339 -3.89 -7.38 4.71
N ALA A 340 -4.28 -6.54 3.74
CA ALA A 340 -3.48 -6.31 2.53
C ALA A 340 -2.07 -5.80 2.87
N GLN A 341 -1.97 -4.83 3.77
CA GLN A 341 -0.68 -4.26 4.17
C GLN A 341 0.20 -5.25 4.92
N VAL A 342 -0.34 -5.88 5.99
CA VAL A 342 0.46 -6.76 6.84
C VAL A 342 0.95 -8.01 6.08
N CYS A 343 0.13 -8.54 5.18
CA CYS A 343 0.53 -9.67 4.35
C CYS A 343 1.69 -9.31 3.41
N GLN A 344 1.72 -8.10 2.87
CA GLN A 344 2.83 -7.65 2.03
C GLN A 344 4.14 -7.40 2.81
N MET A 345 4.08 -7.28 4.14
CA MET A 345 5.28 -7.17 4.97
C MET A 345 6.04 -8.49 5.17
N GLY A 346 5.64 -9.56 4.49
CA GLY A 346 6.36 -10.85 4.55
C GLY A 346 7.82 -10.69 4.10
N CYS A 347 8.75 -10.60 5.07
CA CYS A 347 10.17 -10.36 4.81
C CYS A 347 11.11 -11.21 5.68
N LEU A 348 10.59 -11.97 6.66
CA LEU A 348 11.42 -12.68 7.63
C LEU A 348 12.02 -13.97 7.07
N THR A 349 11.35 -14.60 6.11
CA THR A 349 11.83 -15.82 5.46
C THR A 349 11.81 -15.66 3.92
N PRO A 350 12.70 -16.36 3.20
CA PRO A 350 12.67 -16.33 1.73
C PRO A 350 11.38 -16.91 1.13
N ALA A 351 10.68 -17.74 1.89
CA ALA A 351 9.41 -18.36 1.46
C ALA A 351 8.23 -17.39 1.51
N ALA A 352 8.33 -16.30 2.27
CA ALA A 352 7.25 -15.32 2.42
C ALA A 352 6.91 -14.63 1.08
N SER A 353 7.93 -14.18 0.35
CA SER A 353 7.74 -13.52 -0.94
C SER A 353 9.02 -13.47 -1.76
N GLY A 354 8.90 -13.26 -3.08
CA GLY A 354 10.06 -12.99 -3.94
C GLY A 354 10.85 -11.75 -3.50
N PHE A 355 10.19 -10.77 -2.91
CA PHE A 355 10.83 -9.55 -2.38
C PHE A 355 11.65 -9.83 -1.12
N ALA A 356 11.16 -10.72 -0.25
CA ALA A 356 11.92 -11.21 0.89
C ALA A 356 13.18 -11.96 0.45
N ALA A 357 13.05 -12.83 -0.55
CA ALA A 357 14.19 -13.53 -1.13
C ALA A 357 15.23 -12.55 -1.71
N MET A 358 14.78 -11.50 -2.42
CA MET A 358 15.66 -10.44 -2.93
C MET A 358 16.39 -9.69 -1.80
N LEU A 359 15.67 -9.26 -0.76
CA LEU A 359 16.27 -8.58 0.39
C LEU A 359 17.34 -9.45 1.06
N LEU A 360 16.99 -10.71 1.34
CA LEU A 360 17.88 -11.67 2.03
C LEU A 360 19.09 -12.07 1.17
N ALA A 361 19.01 -11.96 -0.15
CA ALA A 361 20.11 -12.19 -1.08
C ALA A 361 21.10 -11.02 -1.14
N LEU A 362 20.77 -9.83 -0.61
CA LEU A 362 21.69 -8.68 -0.62
C LEU A 362 22.95 -8.98 0.19
N PRO A 363 24.16 -8.58 -0.27
CA PRO A 363 25.43 -8.83 0.41
C PRO A 363 25.44 -8.35 1.87
N CYS A 364 24.81 -7.20 2.16
CA CYS A 364 24.71 -6.68 3.52
C CYS A 364 23.88 -7.57 4.46
N MET A 365 22.96 -8.36 3.94
CA MET A 365 22.10 -9.26 4.73
C MET A 365 22.75 -10.63 4.93
N GLN A 366 23.46 -11.15 3.93
CA GLN A 366 24.08 -12.47 3.98
C GLN A 366 25.11 -12.59 5.11
N LYS A 367 25.83 -11.51 5.44
CA LYS A 367 26.81 -11.48 6.55
C LYS A 367 26.15 -11.55 7.94
N LYS A 368 24.87 -11.18 8.08
CA LYS A 368 24.11 -11.23 9.34
C LYS A 368 22.67 -11.69 9.11
N PRO A 369 22.44 -12.95 8.77
CA PRO A 369 21.12 -13.46 8.35
C PRO A 369 20.03 -13.26 9.42
N ASN A 370 20.38 -13.35 10.70
CA ASN A 370 19.43 -13.16 11.82
C ASN A 370 19.02 -11.69 12.03
N TRP A 371 19.65 -10.74 11.33
CA TRP A 371 19.35 -9.33 11.50
C TRP A 371 17.95 -8.99 11.00
N VAL A 372 17.59 -9.46 9.81
CA VAL A 372 16.25 -9.23 9.22
C VAL A 372 15.18 -9.84 10.09
N PHE A 373 15.40 -11.06 10.62
CA PHE A 373 14.44 -11.70 11.51
C PHE A 373 14.15 -10.83 12.75
N LYS A 374 15.20 -10.37 13.45
CA LYS A 374 15.03 -9.55 14.66
C LYS A 374 14.44 -8.18 14.36
N SER A 375 15.06 -7.45 13.42
CA SER A 375 14.66 -6.06 13.14
C SER A 375 13.38 -5.99 12.31
N GLY A 376 13.16 -6.92 11.39
CA GLY A 376 11.91 -7.04 10.64
C GLY A 376 10.73 -7.37 11.55
N THR A 377 10.88 -8.31 12.50
CA THR A 377 9.85 -8.59 13.52
C THR A 377 9.54 -7.34 14.33
N LEU A 378 10.57 -6.59 14.75
CA LEU A 378 10.36 -5.35 15.50
C LEU A 378 9.62 -4.29 14.66
N MET A 379 9.94 -4.15 13.37
CA MET A 379 9.21 -3.26 12.46
C MET A 379 7.75 -3.70 12.26
N MET A 380 7.49 -5.00 12.19
CA MET A 380 6.11 -5.53 12.13
C MET A 380 5.33 -5.26 13.44
N LEU A 381 5.98 -5.39 14.60
CA LEU A 381 5.35 -5.03 15.88
C LEU A 381 5.03 -3.53 15.94
N LEU A 382 5.93 -2.66 15.47
CA LEU A 382 5.66 -1.23 15.34
C LEU A 382 4.48 -0.96 14.39
N TYR A 383 4.40 -1.70 13.28
CA TYR A 383 3.25 -1.63 12.39
C TYR A 383 1.95 -1.97 13.13
N LEU A 384 1.88 -3.06 13.89
CA LEU A 384 0.68 -3.43 14.65
C LEU A 384 0.28 -2.35 15.66
N ILE A 385 1.27 -1.78 16.38
CA ILE A 385 1.05 -0.69 17.36
C ILE A 385 0.44 0.55 16.67
N ILE A 386 0.75 0.80 15.42
CA ILE A 386 0.20 1.91 14.64
C ILE A 386 -1.14 1.53 14.00
N ALA A 387 -1.18 0.40 13.31
CA ALA A 387 -2.27 0.00 12.44
C ALA A 387 -3.57 -0.29 13.22
N ILE A 388 -3.46 -0.93 14.39
CA ILE A 388 -4.65 -1.28 15.17
C ILE A 388 -5.37 -0.04 15.71
N PRO A 389 -4.72 0.93 16.39
CA PRO A 389 -5.39 2.15 16.80
C PRO A 389 -5.96 2.97 15.64
N VAL A 390 -5.22 3.07 14.51
CA VAL A 390 -5.71 3.76 13.31
C VAL A 390 -6.96 3.07 12.75
N GLY A 391 -6.91 1.74 12.61
CA GLY A 391 -8.06 0.96 12.13
C GLY A 391 -9.26 1.08 13.04
N VAL A 392 -9.09 0.96 14.37
CA VAL A 392 -10.18 1.13 15.33
C VAL A 392 -10.77 2.53 15.25
N LEU A 393 -9.92 3.57 15.22
CA LEU A 393 -10.40 4.95 15.13
C LEU A 393 -11.25 5.17 13.87
N LEU A 394 -10.75 4.78 12.70
CA LEU A 394 -11.44 4.99 11.42
C LEU A 394 -12.71 4.13 11.30
N ALA A 395 -12.72 2.92 11.88
CA ALA A 395 -13.89 2.06 11.86
C ALA A 395 -15.10 2.63 12.63
N TYR A 396 -14.86 3.49 13.62
CA TYR A 396 -15.94 4.12 14.40
C TYR A 396 -16.22 5.59 14.03
N VAL A 397 -15.29 6.24 13.32
CA VAL A 397 -15.45 7.65 12.91
C VAL A 397 -16.08 7.77 11.52
N LEU A 398 -15.78 6.84 10.65
CA LEU A 398 -16.29 6.78 9.27
C LEU A 398 -17.38 5.71 9.14
#